data_6bd2409667e3071e8078617766f5452a
#
_entry.id   6bd2409667e3071e8078617766f5452a
#
_cell.length_a   1.000
_cell.length_b   1.000
_cell.length_c   1.000
_cell.angle_alpha   90.00
_cell.angle_beta   90.00
_cell.angle_gamma   90.00
#
_symmetry.space_group_name_H-M   'P 1'
#
loop_
_entity.id
_entity.type
_entity.pdbx_description
1 polymer ?
#
loop_
_entity_poly.entity_id
_entity_poly.type
_entity_poly.pdbx_seq_one_letter_code
_entity_poly.pdbx_strand_id
1 'polypeptide(L)' 'MRKLLFLGLILFAGCDELIDIQEIDGPCTIILTDGSNILTNGNIEILKSTGVLTYRDEDGKLWSLTSEEYQSYDCSPN' A
#
# COMPACT_ATOMS: atom_id res chain seq x y z
N MET A 1 -31.55 12.38 -22.04
CA MET A 1 -31.84 11.19 -21.30
C MET A 1 -30.71 10.22 -21.30
N ARG A 2 -30.27 9.80 -22.45
CA ARG A 2 -29.19 8.85 -22.54
C ARG A 2 -27.89 9.39 -21.96
N LYS A 3 -27.76 10.69 -21.96
CA LYS A 3 -26.52 11.29 -21.42
C LYS A 3 -26.35 11.04 -19.95
N LEU A 4 -27.45 10.82 -19.27
CA LEU A 4 -27.34 10.55 -17.82
C LEU A 4 -26.64 9.24 -17.55
N LEU A 5 -26.76 8.29 -18.47
CA LEU A 5 -26.09 7.01 -18.30
C LEU A 5 -24.57 7.15 -18.39
N PHE A 6 -24.13 8.05 -19.25
CA PHE A 6 -22.69 8.28 -19.37
C PHE A 6 -22.10 8.84 -18.08
N LEU A 7 -22.86 9.69 -17.42
CA LEU A 7 -22.39 10.25 -16.16
C LEU A 7 -22.20 9.16 -15.13
N GLY A 8 -23.06 8.15 -15.15
CA GLY A 8 -22.92 7.05 -14.24
C GLY A 8 -21.64 6.28 -14.47
N LEU A 9 -21.27 6.10 -15.72
CA LEU A 9 -20.03 5.39 -16.04
C LEU A 9 -18.81 6.14 -15.57
N ILE A 10 -18.85 7.46 -15.64
CA ILE A 10 -17.73 8.27 -15.19
C ILE A 10 -17.51 8.10 -13.71
N LEU A 11 -18.59 7.95 -12.95
CA LEU A 11 -18.47 7.74 -11.52
C LEU A 11 -17.77 6.43 -11.20
N PHE A 12 -18.03 5.39 -12.00
CA PHE A 12 -17.34 4.12 -11.81
C PHE A 12 -15.85 4.26 -12.05
N ALA A 13 -15.48 5.05 -13.03
CA ALA A 13 -14.07 5.27 -13.29
C ALA A 13 -13.39 5.90 -12.09
N GLY A 14 -14.09 6.81 -11.39
CA GLY A 14 -13.53 7.39 -10.19
C GLY A 14 -13.31 6.38 -9.10
N CYS A 15 -14.14 5.35 -9.01
CA CYS A 15 -14.00 4.33 -8.00
C CYS A 15 -12.75 3.49 -8.22
N ASP A 16 -12.32 3.34 -9.45
CA ASP A 16 -11.13 2.56 -9.76
C ASP A 16 -9.89 3.13 -9.09
N GLU A 17 -9.85 4.43 -8.91
CA GLU A 17 -8.69 5.05 -8.28
C GLU A 17 -8.54 4.68 -6.82
N LEU A 18 -9.64 4.30 -6.19
CA LEU A 18 -9.59 3.90 -4.79
C LEU A 18 -8.93 2.53 -4.60
N ILE A 19 -8.74 1.79 -5.68
CA ILE A 19 -8.16 0.46 -5.61
C ILE A 19 -6.66 0.50 -5.87
N ASP A 20 -6.07 1.69 -5.86
CA ASP A 20 -4.65 1.84 -6.10
C ASP A 20 -3.81 1.39 -4.91
N ILE A 21 -4.41 1.17 -3.77
CA ILE A 21 -3.69 0.73 -2.57
C ILE A 21 -3.84 -0.77 -2.43
N GLN A 22 -2.71 -1.46 -2.29
CA GLN A 22 -2.68 -2.89 -2.07
C GLN A 22 -2.32 -3.16 -0.61
N GLU A 23 -3.21 -3.84 0.09
CA GLU A 23 -2.95 -4.21 1.48
C GLU A 23 -2.44 -5.64 1.53
N ILE A 24 -1.34 -5.85 2.25
CA ILE A 24 -0.71 -7.16 2.36
C ILE A 24 -0.70 -7.55 3.83
N ASP A 25 -1.23 -8.73 4.12
CA ASP A 25 -1.32 -9.20 5.50
C ASP A 25 0.07 -9.49 6.05
N GLY A 26 0.28 -9.03 7.27
CA GLY A 26 1.53 -9.28 7.97
C GLY A 26 1.50 -10.59 8.73
N PRO A 27 2.58 -10.84 9.48
CA PRO A 27 3.72 -9.97 9.70
C PRO A 27 4.62 -9.85 8.48
N CYS A 28 5.32 -8.73 8.38
CA CYS A 28 6.15 -8.48 7.22
C CYS A 28 7.55 -8.05 7.63
N THR A 29 8.51 -8.39 6.79
CA THR A 29 9.88 -7.91 6.91
C THR A 29 10.16 -7.01 5.72
N ILE A 30 10.50 -5.75 5.98
CA ILE A 30 10.81 -4.78 4.94
C ILE A 30 12.32 -4.62 4.90
N ILE A 31 12.90 -4.82 3.73
CA ILE A 31 14.34 -4.71 3.54
C ILE A 31 14.63 -3.34 2.94
N LEU A 32 15.39 -2.54 3.67
CA LEU A 32 15.70 -1.18 3.26
C LEU A 32 16.92 -1.15 2.34
N THR A 33 17.03 -0.06 1.61
CA THR A 33 18.13 0.08 0.65
C THR A 33 19.49 0.20 1.33
N ASP A 34 19.52 0.58 2.61
CA ASP A 34 20.78 0.65 3.34
C ASP A 34 21.18 -0.69 3.96
N GLY A 35 20.39 -1.73 3.72
CA GLY A 35 20.71 -3.07 4.22
C GLY A 35 20.05 -3.43 5.53
N SER A 36 19.37 -2.49 6.18
CA SER A 36 18.68 -2.79 7.41
C SER A 36 17.28 -3.34 7.14
N ASN A 37 16.67 -3.88 8.19
CA ASN A 37 15.35 -4.49 8.09
C ASN A 37 14.39 -3.84 9.07
N ILE A 38 13.12 -3.81 8.70
CA ILE A 38 12.05 -3.39 9.59
C ILE A 38 11.07 -4.55 9.70
N LEU A 39 10.78 -4.94 10.93
CA LEU A 39 9.81 -6.00 11.18
C LEU A 39 8.49 -5.38 11.60
N THR A 40 7.42 -5.77 10.94
CA THR A 40 6.08 -5.30 11.29
C THR A 40 5.25 -6.47 11.78
N ASN A 41 4.40 -6.21 12.76
CA ASN A 41 3.48 -7.24 13.25
C ASN A 41 2.16 -7.19 12.53
N GLY A 42 1.87 -6.12 11.85
CA GLY A 42 0.60 -5.94 11.18
C GLY A 42 0.74 -5.88 9.68
N ASN A 43 -0.32 -5.45 9.06
CA ASN A 43 -0.37 -5.35 7.62
C ASN A 43 0.43 -4.16 7.13
N ILE A 44 0.86 -4.24 5.88
CA ILE A 44 1.45 -3.10 5.21
C ILE A 44 0.56 -2.73 4.04
N GLU A 45 0.70 -1.48 3.58
CA GLU A 45 -0.07 -0.98 2.46
C GLU A 45 0.88 -0.38 1.44
N ILE A 46 0.65 -0.68 0.17
CA ILE A 46 1.51 -0.19 -0.90
C ILE A 46 0.65 0.58 -1.88
N LEU A 47 1.04 1.82 -2.14
CA LEU A 47 0.39 2.65 -3.14
C LEU A 47 1.00 2.30 -4.49
N LYS A 48 0.22 1.64 -5.34
CA LYS A 48 0.76 1.06 -6.58
C LYS A 48 1.30 2.13 -7.52
N SER A 49 0.68 3.29 -7.54
CA SER A 49 1.07 4.32 -8.48
C SER A 49 2.44 4.92 -8.17
N THR A 50 2.83 4.96 -6.90
CA THR A 50 4.09 5.58 -6.49
C THR A 50 5.05 4.61 -5.84
N GLY A 51 4.56 3.47 -5.38
CA GLY A 51 5.39 2.51 -4.67
C GLY A 51 5.60 2.84 -3.21
N VAL A 52 4.91 3.85 -2.69
CA VAL A 52 5.04 4.20 -1.29
C VAL A 52 4.49 3.06 -0.43
N LEU A 53 5.27 2.67 0.57
CA LEU A 53 4.90 1.61 1.51
C LEU A 53 4.61 2.22 2.86
N THR A 54 3.48 1.86 3.46
CA THR A 54 3.06 2.38 4.76
C THR A 54 2.91 1.21 5.72
N TYR A 55 3.43 1.38 6.92
CA TYR A 55 3.36 0.33 7.94
C TYR A 55 3.21 0.97 9.32
N ARG A 56 2.85 0.17 10.31
CA ARG A 56 2.77 0.60 11.70
C ARG A 56 3.82 -0.12 12.52
N ASP A 57 4.46 0.64 13.43
CA ASP A 57 5.47 0.06 14.30
C ASP A 57 4.78 -0.57 15.53
N GLU A 58 5.59 -0.98 16.51
CA GLU A 58 5.08 -1.66 17.68
C GLU A 58 4.20 -0.77 18.53
N ASP A 59 4.39 0.52 18.44
CA ASP A 59 3.57 1.47 19.18
C ASP A 59 2.31 1.83 18.44
N GLY A 60 2.12 1.29 17.24
CA GLY A 60 0.97 1.64 16.43
C GLY A 60 1.14 2.90 15.63
N LYS A 61 2.34 3.46 15.62
CA LYS A 61 2.61 4.69 14.89
C LYS A 61 2.78 4.39 13.41
N LEU A 62 2.20 5.24 12.59
CA LEU A 62 2.20 5.05 11.15
C LEU A 62 3.46 5.66 10.52
N TRP A 63 4.12 4.88 9.67
CA TRP A 63 5.32 5.30 8.96
C TRP A 63 5.14 5.05 7.47
N SER A 64 5.81 5.86 6.66
CA SER A 64 5.78 5.71 5.21
C SER A 64 7.19 5.69 4.67
N LEU A 65 7.40 4.82 3.68
CA LEU A 65 8.68 4.70 2.98
C LEU A 65 8.45 4.95 1.50
N THR A 66 9.33 5.73 0.89
CA THR A 66 9.25 5.90 -0.56
C THR A 66 9.80 4.66 -1.26
N SER A 67 9.52 4.54 -2.54
CA SER A 67 9.98 3.37 -3.29
C SER A 67 11.50 3.29 -3.34
N GLU A 68 12.19 4.38 -3.09
CA GLU A 68 13.64 4.39 -3.10
C GLU A 68 14.26 4.03 -1.76
N GLU A 69 13.45 4.03 -0.71
CA GLU A 69 13.96 3.77 0.63
C GLU A 69 13.94 2.29 1.00
N TYR A 70 13.22 1.46 0.26
CA TYR A 70 13.21 0.03 0.53
C TYR A 70 13.44 -0.73 -0.77
N GLN A 71 14.02 -1.93 -0.64
CA GLN A 71 14.30 -2.80 -1.78
C GLN A 71 13.17 -3.78 -2.02
N SER A 72 12.67 -4.37 -0.94
CA SER A 72 11.68 -5.41 -1.05
C SER A 72 11.02 -5.62 0.30
N TYR A 73 10.01 -6.47 0.31
CA TYR A 73 9.34 -6.85 1.54
C TYR A 73 8.92 -8.30 1.41
N ASP A 74 8.80 -8.96 2.53
CA ASP A 74 8.41 -10.35 2.57
C ASP A 74 7.41 -10.53 3.70
N CYS A 75 6.22 -10.97 3.39
CA CYS A 75 5.16 -11.15 4.35
C CYS A 75 4.82 -12.63 4.41
N SER A 76 5.01 -13.22 5.58
CA SER A 76 4.76 -14.64 5.77
C SER A 76 3.82 -14.84 6.95
N PRO A 77 2.54 -14.63 6.77
CA PRO A 77 1.58 -14.85 7.84
C PRO A 77 1.44 -16.35 8.03
N ASN A 78 1.80 -16.83 9.16
CA ASN A 78 1.64 -18.25 9.43
C ASN A 78 0.28 -18.53 9.99
#